data_ba6059610291509c49dbc70b2ad47562
#
_entry.id   ba6059610291509c49dbc70b2ad47562
#
_cell.length_a   1.000
_cell.length_b   1.000
_cell.length_c   1.000
_cell.angle_alpha   90.00
_cell.angle_beta   90.00
_cell.angle_gamma   90.00
#
_symmetry.space_group_name_H-M   'P 1'
#
loop_
_entity.id
_entity.type
_entity.pdbx_description
1 polymer ?
#
loop_
_entity_poly.entity_id
_entity_poly.type
_entity_poly.pdbx_seq_one_letter_code
_entity_poly.pdbx_strand_id
1 'polypeptide(L)'
;LLVSLSMVSCLSYDADEFDGKIMPRVASYTTGVTNDWIYFNLRTGEVFNRIAPNRDIKEGQQKDRLDWDIAFCGYHIRTNSGTSGNGMGGAIDLGYGDYDRWHTVDQLPMSQQWVIDNDTTVRITYSQTDWYRYVNTHGLDPKENPWFDPNNGPQRTLTSANPLLEKNMFLSGPPMTYTPSYHVYAVRTADGKHYFKLQIISWYNQHTEIDDTGGQMSYYCDELKQ
;
A
#
# COMPACT_ATOMS: atom_id res chain seq x y z
N LEU A 1 -47.74 -41.56 -15.18
CA LEU A 1 -46.67 -41.23 -14.21
C LEU A 1 -45.57 -40.46 -14.93
N LEU A 2 -45.57 -39.14 -14.85
CA LEU A 2 -44.49 -38.31 -15.37
C LEU A 2 -43.41 -38.21 -14.28
N VAL A 3 -42.23 -38.75 -14.55
CA VAL A 3 -41.05 -38.55 -13.70
C VAL A 3 -40.32 -37.29 -14.22
N SER A 4 -40.42 -36.20 -13.45
CA SER A 4 -39.68 -34.99 -13.66
C SER A 4 -38.22 -35.23 -13.20
N LEU A 5 -37.28 -35.35 -14.14
CA LEU A 5 -35.85 -35.32 -13.84
C LEU A 5 -35.43 -33.84 -13.63
N SER A 6 -35.34 -33.43 -12.37
CA SER A 6 -34.66 -32.18 -12.04
C SER A 6 -33.15 -32.36 -12.20
N MET A 7 -32.60 -31.86 -13.30
CA MET A 7 -31.16 -31.70 -13.43
C MET A 7 -30.71 -30.56 -12.51
N VAL A 8 -30.12 -30.90 -11.37
CA VAL A 8 -29.37 -29.96 -10.55
C VAL A 8 -28.00 -29.84 -11.23
N SER A 9 -27.84 -28.81 -12.04
CA SER A 9 -26.52 -28.41 -12.52
C SER A 9 -25.79 -27.73 -11.35
N CYS A 10 -24.99 -28.50 -10.62
CA CYS A 10 -23.94 -27.92 -9.82
C CYS A 10 -22.88 -27.36 -10.78
N LEU A 11 -22.97 -26.07 -11.08
CA LEU A 11 -21.82 -25.34 -11.59
C LEU A 11 -20.84 -25.22 -10.43
N SER A 12 -19.89 -26.14 -10.34
CA SER A 12 -18.70 -25.92 -9.53
C SER A 12 -17.88 -24.86 -10.27
N TYR A 13 -17.90 -23.64 -9.79
CA TYR A 13 -16.98 -22.62 -10.21
C TYR A 13 -15.70 -22.83 -9.37
N ASP A 14 -14.71 -23.48 -9.96
CA ASP A 14 -13.36 -23.46 -9.44
C ASP A 14 -12.78 -22.10 -9.83
N ALA A 15 -12.70 -21.20 -8.86
CA ALA A 15 -12.00 -19.94 -9.05
C ALA A 15 -10.53 -20.24 -9.36
N ASP A 16 -10.00 -19.59 -10.38
CA ASP A 16 -8.57 -19.68 -10.69
C ASP A 16 -7.75 -19.31 -9.45
N GLU A 17 -6.69 -20.08 -9.18
CA GLU A 17 -5.79 -19.80 -8.08
C GLU A 17 -5.11 -18.46 -8.32
N PHE A 18 -5.11 -17.60 -7.29
CA PHE A 18 -4.46 -16.30 -7.38
C PHE A 18 -2.94 -16.47 -7.45
N ASP A 19 -2.33 -15.96 -8.49
CA ASP A 19 -0.91 -16.04 -8.78
C ASP A 19 -0.14 -14.73 -8.46
N GLY A 20 -0.82 -13.75 -7.88
CA GLY A 20 -0.22 -12.48 -7.47
C GLY A 20 0.50 -12.55 -6.12
N LYS A 21 0.85 -11.39 -5.60
CA LYS A 21 1.58 -11.22 -4.34
C LYS A 21 0.64 -10.82 -3.22
N ILE A 22 0.89 -11.33 -2.03
CA ILE A 22 0.19 -10.95 -0.80
C ILE A 22 1.15 -10.19 0.09
N MET A 23 0.73 -9.02 0.59
CA MET A 23 1.52 -8.22 1.51
C MET A 23 1.85 -9.02 2.78
N PRO A 24 3.11 -9.07 3.23
CA PRO A 24 3.46 -9.75 4.47
C PRO A 24 2.67 -9.18 5.64
N ARG A 25 2.02 -10.04 6.41
CA ARG A 25 1.41 -9.63 7.68
C ARG A 25 2.46 -9.68 8.78
N VAL A 26 2.58 -8.60 9.51
CA VAL A 26 3.45 -8.52 10.68
C VAL A 26 2.57 -8.39 11.91
N ALA A 27 2.66 -9.35 12.83
CA ALA A 27 1.79 -9.45 14.00
C ALA A 27 1.83 -8.22 14.94
N SER A 28 2.92 -7.47 14.89
CA SER A 28 3.12 -6.26 15.71
C SER A 28 2.68 -4.97 15.02
N TYR A 29 2.23 -5.03 13.77
CA TYR A 29 1.76 -3.84 13.08
C TYR A 29 0.42 -3.38 13.64
N THR A 30 0.36 -2.10 13.96
CA THR A 30 -0.86 -1.41 14.35
C THR A 30 -1.26 -0.55 13.14
N THR A 31 -2.39 -0.84 12.55
CA THR A 31 -2.90 -0.03 11.44
C THR A 31 -3.06 1.43 11.87
N GLY A 32 -2.53 2.35 11.08
CA GLY A 32 -2.68 3.79 11.32
C GLY A 32 -1.56 4.45 12.11
N VAL A 33 -0.46 3.75 12.41
CA VAL A 33 0.75 4.35 12.98
C VAL A 33 1.71 4.75 11.87
N THR A 34 2.27 5.94 11.93
CA THR A 34 3.11 6.55 10.88
C THR A 34 4.39 5.80 10.55
N ASN A 35 4.78 4.84 11.37
CA ASN A 35 6.08 4.14 11.27
C ASN A 35 5.95 2.67 10.93
N ASP A 36 4.75 2.19 10.65
CA ASP A 36 4.52 0.77 10.32
C ASP A 36 4.73 0.47 8.82
N TRP A 37 5.72 1.11 8.24
CA TRP A 37 6.05 0.96 6.83
C TRP A 37 6.86 -0.31 6.58
N ILE A 38 6.40 -1.13 5.63
CA ILE A 38 7.14 -2.24 5.05
C ILE A 38 7.74 -1.76 3.74
N TYR A 39 9.07 -1.85 3.61
CA TYR A 39 9.80 -1.36 2.44
C TYR A 39 10.23 -2.53 1.55
N PHE A 40 10.14 -2.35 0.26
CA PHE A 40 10.49 -3.34 -0.75
C PHE A 40 11.55 -2.78 -1.69
N ASN A 41 12.59 -3.56 -1.89
CA ASN A 41 13.47 -3.41 -3.03
C ASN A 41 12.90 -4.26 -4.17
N LEU A 42 12.26 -3.64 -5.13
CA LEU A 42 11.62 -4.35 -6.24
C LEU A 42 12.63 -5.05 -7.14
N ARG A 43 13.85 -4.51 -7.25
CA ARG A 43 14.93 -5.03 -8.10
C ARG A 43 15.53 -6.32 -7.54
N THR A 44 15.62 -6.45 -6.22
CA THR A 44 16.23 -7.62 -5.55
C THR A 44 15.23 -8.54 -4.89
N GLY A 45 14.00 -8.07 -4.66
CA GLY A 45 12.98 -8.77 -3.89
C GLY A 45 13.17 -8.70 -2.37
N GLU A 46 14.15 -7.90 -1.88
CA GLU A 46 14.38 -7.74 -0.46
C GLU A 46 13.26 -6.94 0.20
N VAL A 47 12.87 -7.36 1.42
CA VAL A 47 11.79 -6.75 2.20
C VAL A 47 12.30 -6.36 3.58
N PHE A 48 12.22 -5.06 3.89
CA PHE A 48 12.62 -4.49 5.18
C PHE A 48 11.39 -4.29 6.09
N ASN A 49 11.63 -4.30 7.38
CA ASN A 49 10.61 -4.20 8.43
C ASN A 49 9.56 -5.33 8.40
N ARG A 50 9.86 -6.44 7.74
CA ARG A 50 8.94 -7.57 7.59
C ARG A 50 8.58 -8.22 8.94
N ILE A 51 9.52 -8.23 9.89
CA ILE A 51 9.35 -8.92 11.17
C ILE A 51 8.74 -7.99 12.23
N ALA A 52 9.13 -6.73 12.21
CA ALA A 52 8.62 -5.73 13.15
C ALA A 52 8.76 -4.32 12.57
N PRO A 53 7.88 -3.38 12.95
CA PRO A 53 7.98 -1.98 12.58
C PRO A 53 9.33 -1.38 13.00
N ASN A 54 9.89 -0.52 12.15
CA ASN A 54 11.12 0.23 12.44
C ASN A 54 12.34 -0.64 12.83
N ARG A 55 12.34 -1.92 12.46
CA ARG A 55 13.44 -2.83 12.80
C ARG A 55 14.65 -2.58 11.92
N ASP A 56 14.44 -2.60 10.61
CA ASP A 56 15.51 -2.55 9.61
C ASP A 56 15.69 -1.12 9.07
N ILE A 57 14.57 -0.42 8.89
CA ILE A 57 14.51 0.99 8.47
C ILE A 57 13.60 1.74 9.43
N LYS A 58 14.16 2.67 10.20
CA LYS A 58 13.39 3.57 11.07
C LYS A 58 12.85 4.76 10.28
N GLU A 59 11.72 5.31 10.73
CA GLU A 59 11.16 6.52 10.13
C GLU A 59 12.20 7.67 10.17
N GLY A 60 12.40 8.29 9.03
CA GLY A 60 13.44 9.28 8.78
C GLY A 60 14.70 8.70 8.12
N GLN A 61 15.10 7.48 8.42
CA GLN A 61 16.29 6.85 7.84
C GLN A 61 16.09 6.40 6.38
N GLN A 62 14.85 6.14 5.97
CA GLN A 62 14.53 5.74 4.60
C GLN A 62 14.95 6.78 3.57
N LYS A 63 15.05 8.07 3.97
CA LYS A 63 15.34 9.17 3.05
C LYS A 63 16.70 9.04 2.39
N ASP A 64 17.70 8.58 3.12
CA ASP A 64 19.07 8.50 2.65
C ASP A 64 19.43 7.13 2.04
N ARG A 65 18.44 6.23 1.95
CA ARG A 65 18.64 4.88 1.42
C ARG A 65 18.09 4.78 -0.01
N LEU A 66 18.85 4.13 -0.88
CA LEU A 66 18.46 3.83 -2.26
C LEU A 66 18.20 2.33 -2.51
N ASP A 67 18.18 1.56 -1.44
CA ASP A 67 17.97 0.11 -1.46
C ASP A 67 16.50 -0.30 -1.20
N TRP A 68 15.58 0.64 -1.29
CA TRP A 68 14.14 0.39 -1.34
C TRP A 68 13.51 1.21 -2.48
N ASP A 69 12.42 0.73 -3.04
CA ASP A 69 11.75 1.34 -4.19
C ASP A 69 10.32 1.77 -3.87
N ILE A 70 9.59 0.93 -3.15
CA ILE A 70 8.20 1.15 -2.74
C ILE A 70 8.01 0.72 -1.28
N ALA A 71 7.09 1.36 -0.58
CA ALA A 71 6.72 0.94 0.77
C ALA A 71 5.22 1.06 1.01
N PHE A 72 4.72 0.23 1.92
CA PHE A 72 3.30 0.16 2.26
C PHE A 72 3.11 0.34 3.77
N CYS A 73 2.08 1.11 4.13
CA CYS A 73 1.56 1.20 5.48
C CYS A 73 0.03 1.10 5.40
N GLY A 74 -0.51 -0.08 5.68
CA GLY A 74 -1.88 -0.36 5.30
C GLY A 74 -2.05 -0.22 3.78
N TYR A 75 -3.06 0.54 3.33
CA TYR A 75 -3.28 0.85 1.91
C TYR A 75 -2.50 2.08 1.43
N HIS A 76 -1.74 2.74 2.29
CA HIS A 76 -0.90 3.88 1.95
C HIS A 76 0.38 3.41 1.26
N ILE A 77 0.80 4.12 0.23
CA ILE A 77 1.94 3.71 -0.60
C ILE A 77 2.92 4.87 -0.75
N ARG A 78 4.19 4.60 -0.46
CA ARG A 78 5.34 5.46 -0.72
C ARG A 78 6.13 4.95 -1.91
N THR A 79 6.75 5.88 -2.65
CA THR A 79 7.86 5.59 -3.56
C THR A 79 9.13 6.24 -3.03
N ASN A 80 10.29 5.72 -3.38
CA ASN A 80 11.56 6.35 -2.99
C ASN A 80 11.80 7.60 -3.83
N SER A 81 11.09 8.67 -3.46
CA SER A 81 11.10 9.95 -4.18
C SER A 81 10.60 11.09 -3.30
N GLY A 82 10.83 12.32 -3.73
CA GLY A 82 10.26 13.52 -3.13
C GLY A 82 10.54 13.64 -1.64
N THR A 83 9.52 13.74 -0.81
CA THR A 83 9.67 13.87 0.64
C THR A 83 9.87 12.54 1.36
N SER A 84 9.61 11.41 0.70
CA SER A 84 9.79 10.06 1.26
C SER A 84 11.20 9.53 1.12
N GLY A 85 11.92 9.92 0.06
CA GLY A 85 13.27 9.43 -0.19
C GLY A 85 14.02 10.26 -1.24
N ASN A 86 15.35 10.15 -1.24
CA ASN A 86 16.23 10.87 -2.15
C ASN A 86 16.42 10.16 -3.51
N GLY A 87 15.70 9.07 -3.73
CA GLY A 87 15.74 8.32 -5.00
C GLY A 87 15.00 9.00 -6.13
N MET A 88 15.09 8.41 -7.29
CA MET A 88 14.43 8.84 -8.53
C MET A 88 13.07 8.17 -8.75
N GLY A 89 12.47 7.60 -7.70
CA GLY A 89 11.18 6.91 -7.75
C GLY A 89 10.03 7.78 -8.26
N GLY A 90 8.83 7.22 -8.23
CA GLY A 90 7.61 7.89 -8.65
C GLY A 90 6.63 6.95 -9.31
N ALA A 91 5.44 7.45 -9.63
CA ALA A 91 4.40 6.65 -10.27
C ALA A 91 3.72 7.39 -11.41
N ILE A 92 3.17 6.63 -12.36
CA ILE A 92 2.27 7.08 -13.44
C ILE A 92 1.04 6.19 -13.42
N ASP A 93 -0.15 6.75 -13.63
CA ASP A 93 -1.39 6.01 -13.80
C ASP A 93 -1.51 5.54 -15.27
N LEU A 94 -1.61 4.23 -15.45
CA LEU A 94 -1.77 3.58 -16.74
C LEU A 94 -3.24 3.29 -17.09
N GLY A 95 -4.15 3.61 -16.16
CA GLY A 95 -5.60 3.45 -16.33
C GLY A 95 -6.18 2.19 -15.68
N TYR A 96 -7.49 2.07 -15.79
CA TYR A 96 -8.28 1.01 -15.19
C TYR A 96 -8.11 -0.33 -15.93
N GLY A 97 -8.01 -1.40 -15.16
CA GLY A 97 -8.02 -2.79 -15.67
C GLY A 97 -6.72 -3.19 -16.36
N ASP A 98 -6.79 -4.13 -17.22
CA ASP A 98 -5.81 -4.62 -18.20
C ASP A 98 -4.32 -4.62 -17.80
N TYR A 99 -4.02 -5.31 -16.70
CA TYR A 99 -2.65 -5.49 -16.19
C TYR A 99 -1.73 -6.13 -17.23
N ASP A 100 -2.25 -7.08 -18.00
CA ASP A 100 -1.48 -7.86 -18.98
C ASP A 100 -1.17 -7.11 -20.28
N ARG A 101 -1.74 -5.91 -20.46
CA ARG A 101 -1.40 -5.05 -21.58
C ARG A 101 0.03 -4.53 -21.53
N TRP A 102 0.58 -4.34 -20.33
CA TRP A 102 1.83 -3.66 -20.10
C TRP A 102 2.97 -4.66 -19.90
N HIS A 103 3.91 -4.71 -20.87
CA HIS A 103 5.01 -5.67 -20.86
C HIS A 103 6.39 -5.01 -20.94
N THR A 104 6.47 -3.84 -21.59
CA THR A 104 7.74 -3.20 -21.93
C THR A 104 7.76 -1.71 -21.56
N VAL A 105 8.94 -1.17 -21.36
CA VAL A 105 9.12 0.24 -20.96
C VAL A 105 8.71 1.21 -22.07
N ASP A 106 8.87 0.85 -23.32
CA ASP A 106 8.47 1.68 -24.47
C ASP A 106 6.95 1.88 -24.60
N GLN A 107 6.16 1.04 -23.96
CA GLN A 107 4.71 1.23 -23.87
C GLN A 107 4.32 2.35 -22.88
N LEU A 108 5.22 2.74 -21.97
CA LEU A 108 4.90 3.73 -20.94
C LEU A 108 4.72 5.12 -21.58
N PRO A 109 3.75 5.90 -21.06
CA PRO A 109 3.53 7.27 -21.53
C PRO A 109 4.60 8.22 -20.96
N MET A 110 5.86 8.08 -21.44
CA MET A 110 7.03 8.81 -20.93
C MET A 110 6.92 10.34 -21.04
N SER A 111 5.94 10.84 -21.81
CA SER A 111 5.59 12.28 -21.84
C SER A 111 4.83 12.75 -20.59
N GLN A 112 4.26 11.84 -19.81
CA GLN A 112 3.62 12.17 -18.55
C GLN A 112 4.67 12.45 -17.47
N GLN A 113 4.33 13.37 -16.59
CA GLN A 113 5.18 13.65 -15.44
C GLN A 113 5.04 12.54 -14.39
N TRP A 114 6.16 12.02 -13.92
CA TRP A 114 6.20 11.11 -12.78
C TRP A 114 5.71 11.83 -11.53
N VAL A 115 4.69 11.27 -10.90
CA VAL A 115 4.17 11.78 -9.63
C VAL A 115 5.10 11.30 -8.53
N ILE A 116 5.69 12.26 -7.81
CA ILE A 116 6.59 12.01 -6.68
C ILE A 116 5.87 12.20 -5.36
N ASP A 117 6.44 11.67 -4.29
CA ASP A 117 5.88 11.72 -2.95
C ASP A 117 5.92 13.13 -2.35
N ASN A 118 4.93 13.46 -1.53
CA ASN A 118 4.90 14.68 -0.74
C ASN A 118 4.48 14.39 0.71
N ASP A 119 4.75 15.31 1.62
CA ASP A 119 4.55 15.17 3.07
C ASP A 119 3.15 15.57 3.54
N THR A 120 2.26 15.89 2.62
CA THR A 120 0.88 16.27 2.90
C THR A 120 -0.13 15.26 2.37
N THR A 121 0.34 14.16 1.78
CA THR A 121 -0.52 13.22 1.04
C THR A 121 -1.38 12.39 1.98
N VAL A 122 -0.80 11.84 3.03
CA VAL A 122 -1.48 10.91 3.91
C VAL A 122 -1.78 11.55 5.26
N ARG A 123 -3.04 11.43 5.65
CA ARG A 123 -3.48 11.79 6.99
C ARG A 123 -3.82 10.54 7.77
N ILE A 124 -2.89 10.08 8.58
CA ILE A 124 -3.08 8.93 9.45
C ILE A 124 -3.75 9.40 10.74
N THR A 125 -4.80 8.68 11.14
CA THR A 125 -5.48 8.89 12.41
C THR A 125 -5.13 7.74 13.34
N TYR A 126 -4.56 8.05 14.49
CA TYR A 126 -4.32 7.05 15.52
C TYR A 126 -5.64 6.51 16.06
N SER A 127 -5.72 5.20 16.26
CA SER A 127 -6.76 4.63 17.10
C SER A 127 -6.63 5.14 18.52
N GLN A 128 -7.71 5.09 19.30
CA GLN A 128 -7.66 5.49 20.72
C GLN A 128 -6.62 4.67 21.50
N THR A 129 -6.47 3.38 21.17
CA THR A 129 -5.47 2.50 21.80
C THR A 129 -4.04 2.93 21.46
N ASP A 130 -3.79 3.28 20.20
CA ASP A 130 -2.47 3.74 19.76
C ASP A 130 -2.13 5.11 20.33
N TRP A 131 -3.12 5.99 20.42
CA TRP A 131 -2.97 7.27 21.08
C TRP A 131 -2.58 7.11 22.55
N TYR A 132 -3.25 6.26 23.34
CA TYR A 132 -2.88 5.98 24.71
C TYR A 132 -1.48 5.36 24.82
N ARG A 133 -1.13 4.46 23.95
CA ARG A 133 0.23 3.88 23.91
C ARG A 133 1.26 4.96 23.62
N TYR A 134 0.99 5.82 22.67
CA TYR A 134 1.87 6.91 22.31
C TYR A 134 2.07 7.91 23.46
N VAL A 135 0.99 8.32 24.11
CA VAL A 135 1.01 9.19 25.28
C VAL A 135 1.79 8.57 26.45
N ASN A 136 1.60 7.28 26.70
CA ASN A 136 2.33 6.57 27.75
C ASN A 136 3.84 6.51 27.48
N THR A 137 4.24 6.54 26.21
CA THR A 137 5.66 6.48 25.82
C THR A 137 6.30 7.87 25.75
N HIS A 138 5.58 8.89 25.30
CA HIS A 138 6.11 10.21 24.97
C HIS A 138 5.56 11.34 25.85
N GLY A 139 4.61 11.04 26.73
CA GLY A 139 3.98 12.03 27.61
C GLY A 139 2.93 12.91 26.90
N LEU A 140 2.49 13.94 27.61
CA LEU A 140 1.44 14.87 27.17
C LEU A 140 1.98 16.28 26.88
N ASP A 141 3.28 16.51 27.00
CA ASP A 141 3.87 17.80 26.66
C ASP A 141 3.88 17.98 25.13
N PRO A 142 3.20 19.01 24.58
CA PRO A 142 3.22 19.27 23.14
C PRO A 142 4.61 19.50 22.54
N LYS A 143 5.61 19.85 23.36
CA LYS A 143 6.99 20.01 22.91
C LYS A 143 7.70 18.67 22.74
N GLU A 144 7.35 17.71 23.59
CA GLU A 144 7.92 16.35 23.58
C GLU A 144 7.07 15.39 22.77
N ASN A 145 5.79 15.70 22.63
CA ASN A 145 4.82 14.94 21.85
C ASN A 145 4.14 15.84 20.82
N PRO A 146 4.76 16.07 19.65
CA PRO A 146 4.20 16.93 18.62
C PRO A 146 2.87 16.43 18.04
N TRP A 147 2.49 15.19 18.36
CA TRP A 147 1.22 14.55 17.96
C TRP A 147 0.08 14.82 18.94
N PHE A 148 0.37 15.40 20.09
CA PHE A 148 -0.64 15.70 21.09
C PHE A 148 -1.31 17.04 20.83
N ASP A 149 -2.64 17.00 20.65
CA ASP A 149 -3.48 18.19 20.65
C ASP A 149 -4.54 18.04 21.75
N PRO A 150 -4.44 18.83 22.83
CA PRO A 150 -5.35 18.72 23.96
C PRO A 150 -6.81 19.04 23.59
N ASN A 151 -7.04 19.71 22.47
CA ASN A 151 -8.37 20.17 22.06
C ASN A 151 -9.09 19.19 21.12
N ASN A 152 -8.37 18.31 20.43
CA ASN A 152 -8.91 17.51 19.32
C ASN A 152 -8.82 15.99 19.52
N GLY A 153 -8.31 15.51 20.66
CA GLY A 153 -8.21 14.07 20.95
C GLY A 153 -7.20 13.34 20.04
N PRO A 154 -7.48 12.11 19.60
CA PRO A 154 -6.56 11.33 18.80
C PRO A 154 -6.11 12.08 17.55
N GLN A 155 -4.82 12.27 17.43
CA GLN A 155 -4.25 13.16 16.43
C GLN A 155 -4.29 12.56 15.04
N ARG A 156 -4.49 13.45 14.09
CA ARG A 156 -4.21 13.19 12.68
C ARG A 156 -2.83 13.74 12.37
N THR A 157 -1.95 12.89 11.90
CA THR A 157 -0.65 13.33 11.43
C THR A 157 -0.55 13.20 9.92
N LEU A 158 0.18 14.13 9.31
CA LEU A 158 0.51 14.06 7.90
C LEU A 158 1.81 13.27 7.75
N THR A 159 1.88 12.43 6.74
CA THR A 159 3.09 11.71 6.40
C THR A 159 3.31 11.70 4.89
N SER A 160 4.55 11.47 4.51
CA SER A 160 4.93 11.38 3.10
C SER A 160 4.37 10.12 2.46
N ALA A 161 3.72 10.28 1.32
CA ALA A 161 3.30 9.19 0.46
C ALA A 161 3.12 9.69 -0.98
N ASN A 162 2.89 8.79 -1.91
CA ASN A 162 2.67 9.14 -3.29
C ASN A 162 1.20 9.52 -3.54
N PRO A 163 0.89 10.78 -3.91
CA PRO A 163 -0.49 11.25 -4.04
C PRO A 163 -1.28 10.56 -5.17
N LEU A 164 -0.60 9.94 -6.13
CA LEU A 164 -1.26 9.15 -7.16
C LEU A 164 -1.63 7.77 -6.63
N LEU A 165 -0.68 7.09 -5.98
CA LEU A 165 -0.88 5.75 -5.44
C LEU A 165 -1.87 5.74 -4.26
N GLU A 166 -2.08 6.86 -3.57
CA GLU A 166 -3.15 6.99 -2.56
C GLU A 166 -4.56 6.85 -3.13
N LYS A 167 -4.72 6.93 -4.45
CA LYS A 167 -6.00 6.68 -5.14
C LYS A 167 -6.25 5.21 -5.44
N ASN A 168 -5.39 4.32 -4.94
CA ASN A 168 -5.51 2.87 -5.16
C ASN A 168 -6.74 2.25 -4.52
N MET A 169 -7.36 2.93 -3.53
CA MET A 169 -8.43 2.38 -2.70
C MET A 169 -9.57 3.36 -2.51
N PHE A 170 -10.79 2.88 -2.65
CA PHE A 170 -12.02 3.60 -2.29
C PHE A 170 -12.53 3.10 -0.95
N LEU A 171 -12.82 4.02 -0.05
CA LEU A 171 -13.35 3.73 1.26
C LEU A 171 -14.82 4.12 1.31
N SER A 172 -15.67 3.21 1.73
CA SER A 172 -17.11 3.45 1.93
C SER A 172 -17.58 2.82 3.24
N GLY A 173 -18.71 3.21 3.75
CA GLY A 173 -19.27 2.62 4.96
C GLY A 173 -20.00 3.61 5.83
N PRO A 174 -20.63 3.26 6.99
CA PRO A 174 -20.43 2.09 7.84
C PRO A 174 -21.21 0.83 7.39
N PRO A 175 -20.66 -0.39 7.58
CA PRO A 175 -19.27 -0.68 8.00
C PRO A 175 -18.26 -0.26 6.93
N MET A 176 -17.02 0.02 7.35
CA MET A 176 -15.97 0.43 6.40
C MET A 176 -15.63 -0.70 5.43
N THR A 177 -15.77 -0.38 4.16
CA THR A 177 -15.41 -1.28 3.04
C THR A 177 -14.29 -0.65 2.23
N TYR A 178 -13.34 -1.45 1.83
CA TYR A 178 -12.16 -1.03 1.08
C TYR A 178 -12.19 -1.71 -0.29
N THR A 179 -12.45 -0.93 -1.32
CA THR A 179 -12.55 -1.42 -2.71
C THR A 179 -11.37 -0.89 -3.51
N PRO A 180 -10.54 -1.75 -4.11
CA PRO A 180 -9.45 -1.31 -4.97
C PRO A 180 -9.96 -0.52 -6.17
N SER A 181 -9.14 0.42 -6.62
CA SER A 181 -9.43 1.17 -7.86
C SER A 181 -9.25 0.31 -9.11
N TYR A 182 -8.52 -0.80 -9.01
CA TYR A 182 -8.11 -1.66 -10.12
C TYR A 182 -7.34 -0.93 -11.22
N HIS A 183 -6.81 0.25 -10.94
CA HIS A 183 -5.89 0.93 -11.84
C HIS A 183 -4.54 0.22 -11.85
N VAL A 184 -3.95 0.16 -13.02
CA VAL A 184 -2.56 -0.25 -13.21
C VAL A 184 -1.68 1.00 -13.09
N TYR A 185 -0.64 0.91 -12.30
CA TYR A 185 0.33 1.99 -12.13
C TYR A 185 1.70 1.54 -12.64
N ALA A 186 2.43 2.42 -13.30
CA ALA A 186 3.86 2.25 -13.47
C ALA A 186 4.58 2.84 -12.25
N VAL A 187 5.50 2.09 -11.67
CA VAL A 187 6.35 2.50 -10.55
C VAL A 187 7.80 2.50 -11.03
N ARG A 188 8.48 3.64 -10.90
CA ARG A 188 9.90 3.77 -11.17
C ARG A 188 10.69 3.54 -9.89
N THR A 189 11.78 2.78 -9.99
CA THR A 189 12.65 2.43 -8.87
C THR A 189 13.51 3.62 -8.39
N ALA A 190 14.10 3.48 -7.20
CA ALA A 190 14.95 4.50 -6.58
C ALA A 190 16.14 4.91 -7.44
N ASP A 191 16.70 3.99 -8.23
CA ASP A 191 17.81 4.27 -9.14
C ASP A 191 17.39 4.91 -10.48
N GLY A 192 16.07 5.01 -10.72
CA GLY A 192 15.48 5.59 -11.92
C GLY A 192 15.61 4.76 -13.19
N LYS A 193 16.08 3.51 -13.09
CA LYS A 193 16.45 2.68 -14.26
C LYS A 193 15.51 1.51 -14.51
N HIS A 194 14.78 1.06 -13.49
CA HIS A 194 13.84 -0.05 -13.59
C HIS A 194 12.42 0.46 -13.40
N TYR A 195 11.49 -0.21 -14.05
CA TYR A 195 10.08 0.16 -14.06
C TYR A 195 9.24 -1.09 -13.79
N PHE A 196 8.31 -0.96 -12.88
CA PHE A 196 7.40 -2.04 -12.51
C PHE A 196 5.96 -1.62 -12.77
N LYS A 197 5.14 -2.55 -13.22
CA LYS A 197 3.69 -2.39 -13.21
C LYS A 197 3.14 -2.88 -11.88
N LEU A 198 2.18 -2.16 -11.31
CA LEU A 198 1.55 -2.45 -10.02
C LEU A 198 0.04 -2.35 -10.17
N GLN A 199 -0.71 -3.33 -9.67
CA GLN A 199 -2.16 -3.28 -9.55
C GLN A 199 -2.58 -3.85 -8.19
N ILE A 200 -3.37 -3.11 -7.43
CA ILE A 200 -3.95 -3.58 -6.17
C ILE A 200 -5.23 -4.33 -6.47
N ILE A 201 -5.36 -5.55 -5.96
CA ILE A 201 -6.47 -6.46 -6.23
C ILE A 201 -7.43 -6.56 -5.06
N SER A 202 -6.94 -6.56 -3.83
CA SER A 202 -7.79 -6.63 -2.63
C SER A 202 -7.09 -6.01 -1.42
N TRP A 203 -7.89 -5.54 -0.48
CA TRP A 203 -7.47 -5.16 0.87
C TRP A 203 -7.54 -6.31 1.87
N TYR A 204 -8.16 -7.39 1.45
CA TYR A 204 -8.47 -8.53 2.30
C TYR A 204 -7.52 -9.69 2.04
N ASN A 205 -7.37 -10.52 3.05
CA ASN A 205 -6.66 -11.78 2.92
C ASN A 205 -7.42 -12.69 1.93
N GLN A 206 -6.76 -13.46 1.12
CA GLN A 206 -7.37 -14.43 0.18
C GLN A 206 -8.35 -13.84 -0.87
N HIS A 207 -8.31 -12.55 -1.16
CA HIS A 207 -9.14 -11.88 -2.17
C HIS A 207 -10.65 -11.87 -1.88
N THR A 208 -11.07 -12.21 -0.67
CA THR A 208 -12.46 -12.08 -0.27
C THR A 208 -12.71 -10.69 0.28
N GLU A 209 -13.77 -10.05 -0.17
CA GLU A 209 -14.18 -8.72 0.28
C GLU A 209 -15.15 -8.78 1.47
N ILE A 210 -15.70 -9.96 1.73
CA ILE A 210 -16.75 -10.19 2.71
C ILE A 210 -16.23 -11.16 3.77
N ASP A 211 -16.41 -10.80 5.03
CA ASP A 211 -16.11 -11.61 6.22
C ASP A 211 -14.62 -11.93 6.44
N ASP A 212 -13.71 -11.29 5.74
CA ASP A 212 -12.28 -11.48 5.94
C ASP A 212 -11.65 -10.32 6.73
N THR A 213 -10.53 -10.63 7.34
CA THR A 213 -9.75 -9.63 8.08
C THR A 213 -9.01 -8.72 7.11
N GLY A 214 -9.46 -7.49 6.99
CA GLY A 214 -8.76 -6.46 6.19
C GLY A 214 -7.34 -6.17 6.72
N GLY A 215 -6.58 -5.41 5.94
CA GLY A 215 -5.24 -4.96 6.33
C GLY A 215 -4.11 -5.79 5.75
N GLN A 216 -4.39 -6.66 4.77
CA GLN A 216 -3.39 -7.40 4.04
C GLN A 216 -3.67 -7.31 2.53
N MET A 217 -3.01 -6.38 1.87
CA MET A 217 -3.21 -6.17 0.43
C MET A 217 -2.73 -7.36 -0.40
N SER A 218 -3.53 -7.66 -1.42
CA SER A 218 -3.16 -8.54 -2.52
C SER A 218 -2.93 -7.69 -3.77
N TYR A 219 -1.88 -7.98 -4.53
CA TYR A 219 -1.47 -7.15 -5.65
C TYR A 219 -0.68 -7.92 -6.69
N TYR A 220 -0.71 -7.44 -7.92
CA TYR A 220 0.24 -7.81 -8.96
C TYR A 220 1.36 -6.78 -9.04
N CYS A 221 2.60 -7.22 -9.22
CA CYS A 221 3.74 -6.34 -9.40
C CYS A 221 4.85 -7.07 -10.16
N ASP A 222 5.09 -6.66 -11.42
CA ASP A 222 6.09 -7.25 -12.29
C ASP A 222 6.94 -6.18 -12.96
N GLU A 223 8.21 -6.53 -13.23
CA GLU A 223 9.12 -5.65 -13.95
C GLU A 223 8.74 -5.57 -15.44
N LEU A 224 8.76 -4.35 -15.97
CA LEU A 224 8.63 -4.11 -17.40
C LEU A 224 9.98 -4.33 -18.08
N LYS A 225 9.97 -5.09 -19.18
CA LYS A 225 11.18 -5.35 -19.95
C LYS A 225 11.68 -4.07 -20.62
N GLN A 226 12.98 -3.95 -20.65
CA GLN A 226 13.69 -2.85 -21.34
C GLN A 226 13.50 -2.96 -22.85
#